data_468f64c9222ac68ddc9c0a7c1f5b710c
#
_entry.id   468f64c9222ac68ddc9c0a7c1f5b710c
#
_cell.length_a   1.000
_cell.length_b   1.000
_cell.length_c   1.000
_cell.angle_alpha   90.00
_cell.angle_beta   90.00
_cell.angle_gamma   90.00
#
_symmetry.space_group_name_H-M   'P 1'
#
loop_
_entity.id
_entity.type
_entity.pdbx_description
1 polymer ?
#
loop_
_entity_poly.entity_id
_entity_poly.type
_entity_poly.pdbx_seq_one_letter_code
_entity_poly.pdbx_strand_id
1 'polypeptide(L)'
;MAEVIEHLAISEDHFLETITGKVMKAPPRPKGEDEDVKKIDEFVIANVPDRTSKFKAPEPIAPKNRFGSPEASLKHFLESRERSIAFLKKTEGLRDHALESPFKNKFDAYQWVLFMTAHSERHTKQINEVKADAKFSKA
;
A
#
# COMPACT_ATOMS: atom_id res chain seq x y z
N MET A 1 -6.04 -2.15 17.16
CA MET A 1 -4.64 -1.85 16.83
C MET A 1 -3.92 -3.06 16.23
N ALA A 2 -3.93 -4.23 16.87
CA ALA A 2 -3.28 -5.45 16.36
C ALA A 2 -3.67 -5.79 14.91
N GLU A 3 -4.96 -5.75 14.58
CA GLU A 3 -5.46 -6.00 13.22
C GLU A 3 -4.95 -4.98 12.19
N VAL A 4 -4.74 -3.71 12.59
CA VAL A 4 -4.21 -2.68 11.68
C VAL A 4 -2.75 -2.96 11.34
N ILE A 5 -1.94 -3.35 12.33
CA ILE A 5 -0.52 -3.68 12.12
C ILE A 5 -0.41 -4.94 11.24
N GLU A 6 -1.22 -5.96 11.52
CA GLU A 6 -1.26 -7.18 10.71
C GLU A 6 -1.68 -6.87 9.26
N HIS A 7 -2.72 -6.06 9.07
CA HIS A 7 -3.16 -5.63 7.75
C HIS A 7 -2.05 -4.91 6.98
N LEU A 8 -1.29 -4.02 7.63
CA LEU A 8 -0.14 -3.37 7.02
C LEU A 8 0.93 -4.37 6.57
N ALA A 9 1.25 -5.36 7.41
CA ALA A 9 2.25 -6.38 7.10
C ALA A 9 1.84 -7.23 5.88
N ILE A 10 0.60 -7.68 5.86
CA ILE A 10 0.05 -8.47 4.74
C ILE A 10 -0.01 -7.61 3.46
N SER A 11 -0.44 -6.36 3.59
CA SER A 11 -0.57 -5.44 2.46
C SER A 11 0.76 -5.12 1.82
N GLU A 12 1.81 -4.94 2.60
CA GLU A 12 3.16 -4.67 2.09
C GLU A 12 3.64 -5.81 1.17
N ASP A 13 3.49 -7.06 1.63
CA ASP A 13 3.84 -8.23 0.82
C ASP A 13 2.98 -8.32 -0.44
N HIS A 14 1.67 -8.16 -0.29
CA HIS A 14 0.73 -8.27 -1.40
C HIS A 14 0.99 -7.23 -2.49
N PHE A 15 1.28 -5.98 -2.11
CA PHE A 15 1.59 -4.93 -3.09
C PHE A 15 2.94 -5.18 -3.77
N LEU A 16 3.96 -5.60 -3.05
CA LEU A 16 5.25 -5.93 -3.66
C LEU A 16 5.13 -7.10 -4.62
N GLU A 17 4.41 -8.16 -4.28
CA GLU A 17 4.12 -9.29 -5.17
C GLU A 17 3.34 -8.85 -6.41
N THR A 18 2.36 -7.95 -6.24
CA THR A 18 1.61 -7.38 -7.37
C THR A 18 2.53 -6.60 -8.31
N ILE A 19 3.39 -5.75 -7.75
CA ILE A 19 4.33 -4.95 -8.53
C ILE A 19 5.30 -5.86 -9.31
N THR A 20 5.98 -6.75 -8.63
CA THR A 20 7.03 -7.60 -9.23
C THR A 20 6.46 -8.68 -10.15
N GLY A 21 5.34 -9.28 -9.78
CA GLY A 21 4.74 -10.40 -10.47
C GLY A 21 3.79 -10.04 -11.61
N LYS A 22 3.17 -8.87 -11.54
CA LYS A 22 2.14 -8.45 -12.50
C LYS A 22 2.44 -7.12 -13.16
N VAL A 23 2.66 -6.03 -12.40
CA VAL A 23 2.82 -4.69 -12.97
C VAL A 23 4.05 -4.60 -13.87
N MET A 24 5.20 -5.07 -13.40
CA MET A 24 6.44 -5.04 -14.17
C MET A 24 6.40 -5.94 -15.43
N LYS A 25 5.41 -6.81 -15.55
CA LYS A 25 5.17 -7.70 -16.69
C LYS A 25 3.95 -7.29 -17.52
N ALA A 26 3.25 -6.24 -17.12
CA ALA A 26 2.07 -5.76 -17.83
C ALA A 26 2.45 -5.09 -19.16
N PRO A 27 1.50 -4.92 -20.09
CA PRO A 27 1.74 -4.16 -21.31
C PRO A 27 2.21 -2.72 -21.00
N PRO A 28 2.99 -2.10 -21.90
CA PRO A 28 3.32 -0.69 -21.78
C PRO A 28 2.06 0.17 -21.69
N ARG A 29 2.17 1.31 -21.01
CA ARG A 29 1.12 2.32 -21.00
C ARG A 29 0.87 2.80 -22.44
N PRO A 30 -0.38 2.88 -22.92
CA PRO A 30 -0.67 3.39 -24.25
C PRO A 30 -0.14 4.81 -24.45
N LYS A 31 0.36 5.10 -25.65
CA LYS A 31 0.80 6.45 -26.02
C LYS A 31 -0.38 7.41 -25.96
N GLY A 32 -0.16 8.60 -25.40
CA GLY A 32 -1.20 9.64 -25.21
C GLY A 32 -1.87 9.63 -23.84
N GLU A 33 -1.59 8.63 -22.99
CA GLU A 33 -2.02 8.61 -21.59
C GLU A 33 -1.02 9.27 -20.62
N ASP A 34 0.11 9.76 -21.13
CA ASP A 34 1.19 10.37 -20.33
C ASP A 34 0.74 11.65 -19.58
N GLU A 35 -0.23 12.38 -20.14
CA GLU A 35 -0.78 13.58 -19.51
C GLU A 35 -1.48 13.30 -18.18
N ASP A 36 -1.95 12.06 -17.97
CA ASP A 36 -2.66 11.67 -16.76
C ASP A 36 -1.73 11.15 -15.66
N VAL A 37 -0.46 10.87 -15.95
CA VAL A 37 0.50 10.28 -14.99
C VAL A 37 0.65 11.19 -13.76
N LYS A 38 0.88 12.48 -13.96
CA LYS A 38 1.02 13.44 -12.85
C LYS A 38 -0.27 13.59 -12.05
N LYS A 39 -1.42 13.61 -12.72
CA LYS A 39 -2.73 13.69 -12.06
C LYS A 39 -3.00 12.44 -11.22
N ILE A 40 -2.61 11.26 -11.70
CA ILE A 40 -2.73 10.01 -10.94
C ILE A 40 -1.82 10.05 -9.72
N ASP A 41 -0.57 10.49 -9.85
CA ASP A 41 0.35 10.67 -8.72
C ASP A 41 -0.27 11.57 -7.64
N GLU A 42 -0.75 12.75 -8.05
CA GLU A 42 -1.40 13.72 -7.16
C GLU A 42 -2.66 13.14 -6.51
N PHE A 43 -3.47 12.40 -7.27
CA PHE A 43 -4.66 11.72 -6.76
C PHE A 43 -4.30 10.71 -5.65
N VAL A 44 -3.30 9.87 -5.87
CA VAL A 44 -2.87 8.86 -4.89
C VAL A 44 -2.39 9.53 -3.61
N ILE A 45 -1.53 10.55 -3.73
CA ILE A 45 -0.96 11.27 -2.58
C ILE A 45 -2.05 11.98 -1.76
N ALA A 46 -3.04 12.56 -2.41
CA ALA A 46 -4.09 13.33 -1.75
C ALA A 46 -5.21 12.46 -1.16
N ASN A 47 -5.62 11.41 -1.87
CA ASN A 47 -6.87 10.71 -1.55
C ASN A 47 -6.67 9.40 -0.77
N VAL A 48 -5.57 8.68 -0.96
CA VAL A 48 -5.36 7.41 -0.28
C VAL A 48 -5.19 7.61 1.23
N PRO A 49 -4.43 8.63 1.73
CA PRO A 49 -4.30 8.87 3.17
C PRO A 49 -5.54 9.48 3.82
N ASP A 50 -6.52 9.92 3.03
CA ASP A 50 -7.75 10.53 3.55
C ASP A 50 -8.61 9.48 4.28
N ARG A 51 -8.98 9.80 5.53
CA ARG A 51 -9.74 8.94 6.43
C ARG A 51 -11.23 9.30 6.50
N THR A 52 -11.71 10.24 5.69
CA THR A 52 -13.14 10.64 5.68
C THR A 52 -14.05 9.50 5.22
N SER A 53 -13.56 8.65 4.31
CA SER A 53 -14.23 7.42 3.90
C SER A 53 -13.57 6.20 4.52
N LYS A 54 -14.38 5.25 5.00
CA LYS A 54 -13.90 3.98 5.57
C LYS A 54 -14.14 2.85 4.59
N PHE A 55 -13.13 2.00 4.40
CA PHE A 55 -13.20 0.84 3.52
C PHE A 55 -12.88 -0.43 4.30
N LYS A 56 -13.57 -1.52 3.96
CA LYS A 56 -13.23 -2.84 4.47
C LYS A 56 -12.07 -3.41 3.64
N ALA A 57 -11.08 -3.99 4.32
CA ALA A 57 -9.98 -4.67 3.66
C ALA A 57 -10.50 -5.82 2.78
N PRO A 58 -10.09 -5.92 1.51
CA PRO A 58 -10.41 -7.07 0.68
C PRO A 58 -9.77 -8.34 1.24
N GLU A 59 -10.36 -9.49 0.90
CA GLU A 59 -10.00 -10.80 1.45
C GLU A 59 -8.49 -11.14 1.44
N PRO A 60 -7.73 -10.87 0.36
CA PRO A 60 -6.30 -11.20 0.33
C PRO A 60 -5.45 -10.49 1.39
N ILE A 61 -5.88 -9.31 1.83
CA ILE A 61 -5.15 -8.46 2.79
C ILE A 61 -5.92 -8.26 4.10
N ALA A 62 -7.00 -9.02 4.32
CA ALA A 62 -7.76 -8.98 5.56
C ALA A 62 -6.95 -9.59 6.73
N PRO A 63 -6.95 -8.96 7.92
CA PRO A 63 -6.29 -9.51 9.09
C PRO A 63 -7.01 -10.77 9.57
N LYS A 64 -6.24 -11.82 9.89
CA LYS A 64 -6.74 -13.13 10.33
C LYS A 64 -5.84 -13.76 11.40
N ASN A 65 -5.11 -12.94 12.12
CA ASN A 65 -4.12 -13.37 13.13
C ASN A 65 -3.02 -14.29 12.55
N ARG A 66 -2.53 -13.96 11.34
CA ARG A 66 -1.55 -14.76 10.61
C ARG A 66 -0.18 -14.84 11.29
N PHE A 67 0.21 -13.79 12.01
CA PHE A 67 1.52 -13.68 12.66
C PHE A 67 1.48 -13.98 14.17
N GLY A 68 0.29 -14.16 14.74
CA GLY A 68 0.10 -14.55 16.14
C GLY A 68 0.21 -13.42 17.17
N SER A 69 0.93 -12.33 16.88
CA SER A 69 1.02 -11.18 17.78
C SER A 69 1.24 -9.87 17.03
N PRO A 70 0.93 -8.71 17.65
CA PRO A 70 1.21 -7.39 17.07
C PRO A 70 2.71 -7.15 16.84
N GLU A 71 3.56 -7.63 17.74
CA GLU A 71 5.01 -7.50 17.64
C GLU A 71 5.57 -8.30 16.46
N ALA A 72 5.06 -9.52 16.26
CA ALA A 72 5.42 -10.35 15.11
C ALA A 72 4.92 -9.71 13.79
N SER A 73 3.74 -9.14 13.78
CA SER A 73 3.19 -8.39 12.64
C SER A 73 4.05 -7.17 12.30
N LEU A 74 4.46 -6.40 13.31
CA LEU A 74 5.33 -5.24 13.12
C LEU A 74 6.71 -5.65 12.58
N LYS A 75 7.31 -6.68 13.15
CA LYS A 75 8.59 -7.22 12.67
C LYS A 75 8.48 -7.60 11.20
N HIS A 76 7.44 -8.36 10.84
CA HIS A 76 7.21 -8.78 9.47
C HIS A 76 7.03 -7.58 8.53
N PHE A 77 6.25 -6.57 8.93
CA PHE A 77 6.08 -5.33 8.17
C PHE A 77 7.41 -4.64 7.89
N LEU A 78 8.26 -4.49 8.90
CA LEU A 78 9.56 -3.83 8.73
C LEU A 78 10.47 -4.60 7.77
N GLU A 79 10.53 -5.93 7.90
CA GLU A 79 11.30 -6.79 6.98
C GLU A 79 10.77 -6.70 5.54
N SER A 80 9.44 -6.67 5.36
CA SER A 80 8.81 -6.51 4.06
C SER A 80 9.10 -5.13 3.46
N ARG A 81 9.06 -4.06 4.28
CA ARG A 81 9.41 -2.71 3.85
C ARG A 81 10.87 -2.62 3.38
N GLU A 82 11.79 -3.28 4.04
CA GLU A 82 13.19 -3.34 3.59
C GLU A 82 13.31 -4.03 2.23
N ARG A 83 12.55 -5.10 1.98
CA ARG A 83 12.50 -5.74 0.66
C ARG A 83 11.94 -4.80 -0.42
N SER A 84 10.91 -4.02 -0.10
CA SER A 84 10.35 -3.02 -1.01
C SER A 84 11.38 -1.92 -1.34
N ILE A 85 12.11 -1.44 -0.35
CA ILE A 85 13.17 -0.44 -0.54
C ILE A 85 14.31 -1.03 -1.40
N ALA A 86 14.73 -2.26 -1.13
CA ALA A 86 15.76 -2.94 -1.92
C ALA A 86 15.34 -3.13 -3.38
N PHE A 87 14.07 -3.48 -3.62
CA PHE A 87 13.49 -3.55 -4.96
C PHE A 87 13.61 -2.21 -5.68
N LEU A 88 13.19 -1.10 -5.04
CA LEU A 88 13.25 0.23 -5.62
C LEU A 88 14.67 0.67 -5.98
N LYS A 89 15.65 0.35 -5.14
CA LYS A 89 17.06 0.70 -5.37
C LYS A 89 17.68 -0.02 -6.57
N LYS A 90 17.13 -1.17 -6.95
CA LYS A 90 17.69 -2.05 -7.99
C LYS A 90 16.89 -2.01 -9.30
N THR A 91 15.72 -1.39 -9.31
CA THR A 91 14.76 -1.50 -10.42
C THR A 91 14.66 -0.20 -11.17
N GLU A 92 14.88 -0.29 -12.49
CA GLU A 92 14.64 0.77 -13.45
C GLU A 92 13.30 0.54 -14.16
N GLY A 93 12.80 1.53 -14.89
CA GLY A 93 11.61 1.38 -15.73
C GLY A 93 10.30 1.27 -14.94
N LEU A 94 10.21 1.88 -13.75
CA LEU A 94 9.00 1.84 -12.92
C LEU A 94 7.77 2.50 -13.57
N ARG A 95 7.97 3.32 -14.60
CA ARG A 95 6.92 3.99 -15.37
C ARG A 95 6.53 3.30 -16.67
N ASP A 96 7.25 2.24 -17.06
CA ASP A 96 7.14 1.66 -18.40
C ASP A 96 5.89 0.79 -18.58
N HIS A 97 5.41 0.15 -17.54
CA HIS A 97 4.29 -0.77 -17.56
C HIS A 97 3.21 -0.34 -16.57
N ALA A 98 1.95 -0.54 -16.92
CA ALA A 98 0.82 -0.17 -16.08
C ALA A 98 -0.24 -1.28 -16.03
N LEU A 99 -0.86 -1.43 -14.85
CA LEU A 99 -1.91 -2.39 -14.57
C LEU A 99 -3.10 -1.67 -13.91
N GLU A 100 -4.31 -2.16 -14.18
CA GLU A 100 -5.53 -1.61 -13.57
C GLU A 100 -5.44 -1.63 -12.03
N SER A 101 -5.75 -0.47 -11.44
CA SER A 101 -5.73 -0.22 -10.01
C SER A 101 -7.10 -0.46 -9.36
N PRO A 102 -7.19 -0.51 -8.02
CA PRO A 102 -8.48 -0.54 -7.32
C PRO A 102 -9.38 0.66 -7.60
N PHE A 103 -8.86 1.74 -8.18
CA PHE A 103 -9.59 2.98 -8.51
C PHE A 103 -10.04 3.06 -9.97
N LYS A 104 -9.99 1.94 -10.70
CA LYS A 104 -10.43 1.82 -12.11
C LYS A 104 -9.60 2.64 -13.11
N ASN A 105 -8.44 3.13 -12.72
CA ASN A 105 -7.41 3.68 -13.59
C ASN A 105 -6.18 2.76 -13.59
N LYS A 106 -5.25 3.00 -14.51
CA LYS A 106 -4.02 2.21 -14.56
C LYS A 106 -2.93 2.88 -13.75
N PHE A 107 -2.31 2.11 -12.85
CA PHE A 107 -1.10 2.50 -12.13
C PHE A 107 0.13 1.85 -12.76
N ASP A 108 1.17 2.63 -13.00
CA ASP A 108 2.51 2.10 -13.22
C ASP A 108 3.15 1.63 -11.89
N ALA A 109 4.32 1.01 -11.97
CA ALA A 109 4.96 0.48 -10.77
C ALA A 109 5.32 1.59 -9.76
N TYR A 110 5.68 2.79 -10.23
CA TYR A 110 5.91 3.95 -9.36
C TYR A 110 4.64 4.35 -8.60
N GLN A 111 3.49 4.38 -9.28
CA GLN A 111 2.20 4.71 -8.66
C GLN A 111 1.72 3.64 -7.69
N TRP A 112 2.00 2.36 -7.95
CA TRP A 112 1.75 1.29 -6.99
C TRP A 112 2.60 1.45 -5.73
N VAL A 113 3.84 1.89 -5.85
CA VAL A 113 4.70 2.21 -4.69
C VAL A 113 4.19 3.44 -3.94
N LEU A 114 3.75 4.48 -4.64
CA LEU A 114 3.06 5.63 -4.01
C LEU A 114 1.82 5.17 -3.24
N PHE A 115 1.02 4.31 -3.85
CA PHE A 115 -0.18 3.74 -3.22
C PHE A 115 0.17 2.96 -1.95
N MET A 116 1.17 2.10 -1.99
CA MET A 116 1.66 1.35 -0.84
C MET A 116 2.11 2.28 0.29
N THR A 117 2.82 3.36 -0.03
CA THR A 117 3.29 4.36 0.93
C THR A 117 2.13 5.15 1.53
N ALA A 118 1.24 5.66 0.70
CA ALA A 118 0.05 6.40 1.11
C ALA A 118 -0.92 5.53 1.94
N HIS A 119 -1.00 4.24 1.63
CA HIS A 119 -1.75 3.25 2.41
C HIS A 119 -1.18 3.10 3.83
N SER A 120 0.15 3.07 3.97
CA SER A 120 0.80 3.05 5.29
C SER A 120 0.52 4.34 6.08
N GLU A 121 0.55 5.50 5.42
CA GLU A 121 0.17 6.77 6.05
C GLU A 121 -1.29 6.75 6.54
N ARG A 122 -2.21 6.26 5.71
CA ARG A 122 -3.62 6.09 6.07
C ARG A 122 -3.77 5.29 7.37
N HIS A 123 -3.09 4.17 7.47
CA HIS A 123 -3.20 3.29 8.65
C HIS A 123 -2.42 3.82 9.86
N THR A 124 -1.37 4.61 9.67
CA THR A 124 -0.73 5.36 10.75
C THR A 124 -1.70 6.37 11.37
N LYS A 125 -2.46 7.09 10.54
CA LYS A 125 -3.54 7.97 11.00
C LYS A 125 -4.61 7.19 11.78
N GLN A 126 -5.00 6.01 11.28
CA GLN A 126 -5.95 5.13 11.97
C GLN A 126 -5.44 4.67 13.34
N ILE A 127 -4.18 4.29 13.44
CA ILE A 127 -3.55 3.91 14.73
C ILE A 127 -3.63 5.10 15.72
N ASN A 128 -3.35 6.31 15.25
CA ASN A 128 -3.42 7.50 16.07
C ASN A 128 -4.87 7.82 16.52
N GLU A 129 -5.86 7.62 15.66
CA GLU A 129 -7.27 7.71 16.01
C GLU A 129 -7.64 6.71 17.13
N VAL A 130 -7.20 5.45 17.00
CA VAL A 130 -7.43 4.41 18.04
C VAL A 130 -6.77 4.79 19.35
N LYS A 131 -5.54 5.29 19.32
CA LYS A 131 -4.82 5.75 20.53
C LYS A 131 -5.49 6.94 21.21
N ALA A 132 -6.15 7.81 20.45
CA ALA A 132 -6.86 8.98 20.96
C ALA A 132 -8.24 8.63 21.54
N ASP A 133 -8.77 7.43 21.26
CA ASP A 133 -10.05 6.98 21.79
C ASP A 133 -9.98 6.85 23.32
N ALA A 134 -10.98 7.41 24.01
CA ALA A 134 -11.06 7.40 25.47
C ALA A 134 -11.13 5.97 26.07
N LYS A 135 -11.57 5.00 25.27
CA LYS A 135 -11.64 3.57 25.65
C LYS A 135 -10.31 2.83 25.41
N PHE A 136 -9.32 3.48 24.80
CA PHE A 136 -8.03 2.85 24.56
C PHE A 136 -7.25 2.74 25.88
N SER A 137 -6.95 1.51 26.28
CA SER A 137 -6.12 1.26 27.48
C SER A 137 -4.68 1.71 27.22
N LYS A 138 -4.19 2.61 28.09
CA LYS A 138 -2.80 3.09 28.09
C LYS A 138 -1.87 2.22 28.95
N ALA A 139 -2.35 1.05 29.29
CA ALA A 139 -1.57 0.10 30.09
C ALA A 139 -0.36 -0.43 29.32
#